data_d95406926b5da7de065ce35e02b479a4
#
_entry.id   d95406926b5da7de065ce35e02b479a4
#
_cell.length_a   1.000
_cell.length_b   1.000
_cell.length_c   1.000
_cell.angle_alpha   90.00
_cell.angle_beta   90.00
_cell.angle_gamma   90.00
#
_symmetry.space_group_name_H-M   'P 1'
#
loop_
_entity.id
_entity.type
_entity.pdbx_description
1 polymer ?
#
loop_
_entity_poly.entity_id
_entity_poly.type
_entity_poly.pdbx_seq_one_letter_code
_entity_poly.pdbx_strand_id
1 'polypeptide(L)'
;MPQRKYNFLLMGKTGQGKSATGNMLLGRRHFKTSANSTSQTREVDCGYAVFRETVLMVVDGPGLEDTQQDKVRDKEEAVKNMDKALAMCYEGIHAFLFVIRFGTRFTAEEQATLNSLKSIFGEDYHKFLIVVVTCGDLFQQAMEEEVMYITFDDWCRKQVGPFRQLYTDCNGRFVLFNNASKDEQEKETQIQQVVDLATGLEKHYGTYNAQCFKNAEYERNRLIVELKAPILKKEIQESISLLTAEIEVYSKEPSEVHRRQLQTRIQNLREEIGGLDQGYEILSELVDTVREVEENLDNVVELQRLSAEMESTRKAKTIWSYLGGLCAFAGGALALAAAPVTGAVIGAAGALGAVFSHLKFGSDIDANQTKQNEIRNKLKK
;
A
#
# COMPACT_ATOMS: atom_id res chain seq x y z
N MET A 1 33.44 12.50 30.46
CA MET A 1 32.25 13.09 29.82
C MET A 1 31.45 11.94 29.24
N PRO A 2 30.10 11.95 29.20
CA PRO A 2 29.37 10.91 28.49
C PRO A 2 29.84 10.91 27.03
N GLN A 3 30.14 9.71 26.54
CA GLN A 3 30.60 9.48 25.17
C GLN A 3 29.44 9.81 24.22
N ARG A 4 29.67 10.66 23.22
CA ARG A 4 28.63 10.95 22.19
C ARG A 4 28.28 9.67 21.46
N LYS A 5 27.00 9.48 21.13
CA LYS A 5 26.52 8.29 20.43
C LYS A 5 25.70 8.69 19.22
N TYR A 6 25.95 8.03 18.09
CA TYR A 6 25.16 8.18 16.88
C TYR A 6 24.63 6.84 16.42
N ASN A 7 23.32 6.79 16.15
CA ASN A 7 22.62 5.63 15.62
C ASN A 7 22.33 5.87 14.14
N PHE A 8 22.87 5.02 13.28
CA PHE A 8 22.70 5.06 11.84
C PHE A 8 21.89 3.86 11.35
N LEU A 9 20.93 4.10 10.48
CA LEU A 9 20.16 3.05 9.81
C LEU A 9 20.49 3.03 8.33
N LEU A 10 21.03 1.90 7.85
CA LEU A 10 21.37 1.69 6.44
C LEU A 10 20.11 1.33 5.63
N MET A 11 19.90 2.03 4.53
CA MET A 11 18.78 1.84 3.62
C MET A 11 19.22 1.86 2.16
N GLY A 12 18.42 1.32 1.26
CA GLY A 12 18.70 1.27 -0.18
C GLY A 12 18.52 -0.13 -0.73
N LYS A 13 18.64 -0.28 -2.05
CA LYS A 13 18.44 -1.56 -2.76
C LYS A 13 19.52 -2.58 -2.45
N THR A 14 19.19 -3.85 -2.68
CA THR A 14 20.17 -4.94 -2.63
C THR A 14 21.30 -4.70 -3.65
N GLY A 15 22.53 -5.00 -3.26
CA GLY A 15 23.70 -4.85 -4.11
C GLY A 15 24.31 -3.45 -4.19
N GLN A 16 23.69 -2.43 -3.57
CA GLN A 16 24.23 -1.04 -3.57
C GLN A 16 25.39 -0.81 -2.59
N GLY A 17 25.71 -1.80 -1.74
CA GLY A 17 26.85 -1.72 -0.82
C GLY A 17 26.51 -1.37 0.63
N LYS A 18 25.24 -1.49 1.08
CA LYS A 18 24.81 -1.21 2.47
C LYS A 18 25.70 -1.87 3.52
N SER A 19 25.76 -3.20 3.51
CA SER A 19 26.54 -3.98 4.49
C SER A 19 28.05 -3.67 4.42
N ALA A 20 28.57 -3.35 3.23
CA ALA A 20 29.96 -2.89 3.07
C ALA A 20 30.18 -1.52 3.69
N THR A 21 29.25 -0.58 3.48
CA THR A 21 29.26 0.75 4.12
C THR A 21 29.16 0.62 5.64
N GLY A 22 28.28 -0.27 6.14
CA GLY A 22 28.17 -0.56 7.57
C GLY A 22 29.48 -1.11 8.14
N ASN A 23 30.12 -2.05 7.47
CA ASN A 23 31.42 -2.60 7.88
C ASN A 23 32.51 -1.52 7.89
N MET A 24 32.48 -0.61 6.94
CA MET A 24 33.42 0.51 6.91
C MET A 24 33.21 1.45 8.10
N LEU A 25 31.96 1.85 8.40
CA LEU A 25 31.64 2.67 9.56
C LEU A 25 32.04 2.00 10.88
N LEU A 26 31.96 0.67 10.96
CA LEU A 26 32.38 -0.11 12.12
C LEU A 26 33.89 -0.37 12.20
N GLY A 27 34.66 -0.05 11.15
CA GLY A 27 36.07 -0.36 11.06
C GLY A 27 36.40 -1.86 11.10
N ARG A 28 35.40 -2.73 10.91
CA ARG A 28 35.56 -4.20 10.95
C ARG A 28 34.48 -4.91 10.14
N ARG A 29 34.77 -6.15 9.76
CA ARG A 29 33.76 -7.04 9.19
C ARG A 29 32.77 -7.51 10.28
N HIS A 30 31.56 -7.02 10.25
CA HIS A 30 30.46 -7.39 11.12
C HIS A 30 29.29 -7.94 10.27
N PHE A 31 28.81 -7.14 9.33
CA PHE A 31 27.74 -7.54 8.42
C PHE A 31 28.25 -8.44 7.31
N LYS A 32 27.45 -9.44 6.95
CA LYS A 32 27.79 -10.34 5.83
C LYS A 32 27.64 -9.58 4.51
N THR A 33 28.71 -9.57 3.73
CA THR A 33 28.70 -9.03 2.37
C THR A 33 28.75 -10.17 1.38
N SER A 34 27.91 -10.17 0.35
CA SER A 34 27.92 -11.18 -0.71
C SER A 34 28.02 -10.49 -2.06
N ALA A 35 28.80 -11.09 -2.96
CA ALA A 35 28.80 -10.75 -4.38
C ALA A 35 27.68 -11.41 -5.18
N ASN A 36 26.88 -12.28 -4.56
CA ASN A 36 25.77 -12.97 -5.20
C ASN A 36 24.54 -12.06 -5.30
N SER A 37 23.75 -12.27 -6.33
CA SER A 37 22.54 -11.47 -6.65
C SER A 37 21.35 -11.69 -5.70
N THR A 38 21.44 -12.60 -4.73
CA THR A 38 20.39 -12.85 -3.75
C THR A 38 20.61 -12.05 -2.48
N SER A 39 19.59 -11.34 -2.00
CA SER A 39 19.63 -10.63 -0.72
C SER A 39 19.99 -11.58 0.41
N GLN A 40 21.04 -11.21 1.17
CA GLN A 40 21.50 -12.04 2.31
C GLN A 40 20.99 -11.51 3.65
N THR A 41 20.61 -10.25 3.73
CA THR A 41 20.13 -9.63 4.95
C THR A 41 18.61 -9.79 5.02
N ARG A 42 18.14 -10.84 5.72
CA ARG A 42 16.71 -11.10 5.96
C ARG A 42 16.23 -10.53 7.29
N GLU A 43 17.13 -10.28 8.22
CA GLU A 43 16.83 -9.78 9.56
C GLU A 43 17.63 -8.51 9.82
N VAL A 44 17.10 -7.68 10.71
CA VAL A 44 17.79 -6.49 11.19
C VAL A 44 18.95 -6.93 12.08
N ASP A 45 20.15 -6.46 11.76
CA ASP A 45 21.36 -6.69 12.54
C ASP A 45 22.00 -5.35 12.94
N CYS A 46 22.70 -5.28 14.05
CA CYS A 46 23.35 -4.06 14.49
C CYS A 46 24.77 -4.29 14.99
N GLY A 47 25.65 -3.36 14.70
CA GLY A 47 27.02 -3.34 15.16
C GLY A 47 27.39 -2.03 15.86
N TYR A 48 28.42 -2.09 16.69
CA TYR A 48 28.94 -0.95 17.43
C TYR A 48 30.42 -0.76 17.16
N ALA A 49 30.87 0.49 17.07
CA ALA A 49 32.27 0.85 17.00
C ALA A 49 32.51 2.13 17.82
N VAL A 50 33.74 2.33 18.23
CA VAL A 50 34.20 3.60 18.77
C VAL A 50 35.07 4.28 17.72
N PHE A 51 34.62 5.41 17.26
CA PHE A 51 35.33 6.26 16.33
C PHE A 51 35.74 7.56 17.07
N ARG A 52 37.01 7.71 17.35
CA ARG A 52 37.54 8.78 18.22
C ARG A 52 36.83 8.76 19.59
N GLU A 53 36.13 9.83 19.96
CA GLU A 53 35.38 9.95 21.24
C GLU A 53 33.87 9.63 21.07
N THR A 54 33.48 9.07 19.94
CA THR A 54 32.10 8.87 19.57
C THR A 54 31.76 7.37 19.41
N VAL A 55 30.68 6.93 19.98
CA VAL A 55 30.15 5.58 19.75
C VAL A 55 29.24 5.61 18.52
N LEU A 56 29.54 4.80 17.54
CA LEU A 56 28.71 4.60 16.36
C LEU A 56 27.94 3.29 16.54
N MET A 57 26.63 3.35 16.44
CA MET A 57 25.76 2.19 16.26
C MET A 57 25.27 2.20 14.82
N VAL A 58 25.50 1.11 14.12
CA VAL A 58 25.06 0.94 12.74
C VAL A 58 24.08 -0.22 12.67
N VAL A 59 22.89 0.04 12.14
CA VAL A 59 21.84 -0.94 11.93
C VAL A 59 21.75 -1.23 10.45
N ASP A 60 21.99 -2.50 10.06
CA ASP A 60 21.79 -2.99 8.68
C ASP A 60 20.45 -3.73 8.62
N GLY A 61 19.57 -3.25 7.77
CA GLY A 61 18.25 -3.83 7.55
C GLY A 61 18.16 -4.55 6.20
N PRO A 62 17.12 -5.37 5.99
CA PRO A 62 16.86 -5.94 4.68
C PRO A 62 16.73 -4.82 3.64
N GLY A 63 17.26 -5.06 2.45
CA GLY A 63 17.04 -4.17 1.32
C GLY A 63 15.54 -4.05 1.03
N LEU A 64 15.07 -2.85 0.76
CA LEU A 64 13.75 -2.66 0.22
C LEU A 64 13.79 -3.11 -1.25
N GLU A 65 13.54 -4.38 -1.46
CA GLU A 65 13.45 -4.92 -2.82
C GLU A 65 12.06 -4.70 -3.36
N ASP A 66 12.02 -4.14 -4.57
CA ASP A 66 10.81 -4.11 -5.37
C ASP A 66 10.64 -5.48 -6.05
N THR A 67 10.41 -6.53 -5.23
CA THR A 67 10.03 -7.83 -5.77
C THR A 67 8.60 -7.69 -6.27
N GLN A 68 8.43 -7.77 -7.58
CA GLN A 68 7.14 -7.58 -8.25
C GLN A 68 6.06 -8.60 -7.84
N GLN A 69 6.42 -9.63 -7.07
CA GLN A 69 5.53 -10.74 -6.77
C GLN A 69 4.72 -10.59 -5.48
N ASP A 70 5.18 -9.83 -4.48
CA ASP A 70 4.41 -9.71 -3.21
C ASP A 70 4.64 -8.38 -2.49
N LYS A 71 4.28 -7.26 -3.15
CA LYS A 71 4.49 -5.88 -2.65
C LYS A 71 3.89 -5.62 -1.25
N VAL A 72 2.83 -6.34 -0.90
CA VAL A 72 2.14 -6.18 0.39
C VAL A 72 2.96 -6.80 1.51
N ARG A 73 3.39 -8.07 1.32
CA ARG A 73 4.16 -8.83 2.30
C ARG A 73 5.50 -8.18 2.57
N ASP A 74 6.18 -7.72 1.51
CA ASP A 74 7.48 -7.05 1.61
C ASP A 74 7.39 -5.74 2.41
N LYS A 75 6.30 -4.98 2.27
CA LYS A 75 6.08 -3.76 3.06
C LYS A 75 5.69 -4.03 4.51
N GLU A 76 4.86 -5.02 4.78
CA GLU A 76 4.56 -5.43 6.16
C GLU A 76 5.82 -5.91 6.88
N GLU A 77 6.66 -6.68 6.19
CA GLU A 77 7.95 -7.14 6.73
C GLU A 77 8.92 -5.97 6.94
N ALA A 78 8.98 -5.02 6.01
CA ALA A 78 9.77 -3.81 6.16
C ALA A 78 9.33 -2.98 7.37
N VAL A 79 8.02 -2.82 7.61
CA VAL A 79 7.49 -2.13 8.79
C VAL A 79 7.89 -2.86 10.08
N LYS A 80 7.74 -4.19 10.14
CA LYS A 80 8.15 -5.01 11.31
C LYS A 80 9.65 -4.90 11.60
N ASN A 81 10.48 -4.92 10.55
CA ASN A 81 11.92 -4.76 10.68
C ASN A 81 12.28 -3.36 11.16
N MET A 82 11.48 -2.36 10.80
CA MET A 82 11.67 -1.00 11.26
C MET A 82 11.32 -0.82 12.73
N ASP A 83 10.24 -1.42 13.23
CA ASP A 83 9.93 -1.46 14.65
C ASP A 83 11.09 -2.06 15.46
N LYS A 84 11.72 -3.13 14.94
CA LYS A 84 12.91 -3.71 15.57
C LYS A 84 14.10 -2.75 15.56
N ALA A 85 14.36 -2.08 14.42
CA ALA A 85 15.45 -1.12 14.30
C ALA A 85 15.26 0.07 15.26
N LEU A 86 14.04 0.60 15.39
CA LEU A 86 13.72 1.66 16.33
C LEU A 86 13.85 1.21 17.79
N ALA A 87 13.44 -0.02 18.10
CA ALA A 87 13.61 -0.59 19.43
C ALA A 87 15.09 -0.74 19.81
N MET A 88 15.96 -1.07 18.84
CA MET A 88 17.41 -1.09 19.04
C MET A 88 17.97 0.33 19.25
N CYS A 89 17.41 1.33 18.56
CA CYS A 89 17.80 2.74 18.62
C CYS A 89 16.93 3.52 19.62
N TYR A 90 16.90 3.13 20.91
CA TYR A 90 16.00 3.75 21.91
C TYR A 90 16.19 5.27 22.07
N GLU A 91 17.38 5.82 21.76
CA GLU A 91 17.66 7.27 21.72
C GLU A 91 17.22 7.91 20.40
N GLY A 92 16.66 7.13 19.48
CA GLY A 92 16.29 7.54 18.12
C GLY A 92 17.40 7.32 17.10
N ILE A 93 17.07 7.52 15.83
CA ILE A 93 17.97 7.41 14.68
C ILE A 93 18.49 8.82 14.38
N HIS A 94 19.80 9.00 14.38
CA HIS A 94 20.45 10.28 14.10
C HIS A 94 20.52 10.57 12.60
N ALA A 95 20.72 9.52 11.78
CA ALA A 95 20.63 9.63 10.35
C ALA A 95 20.22 8.29 9.70
N PHE A 96 19.41 8.41 8.66
CA PHE A 96 19.18 7.37 7.68
C PHE A 96 20.24 7.47 6.60
N LEU A 97 21.02 6.41 6.39
CA LEU A 97 22.04 6.35 5.37
C LEU A 97 21.48 5.66 4.13
N PHE A 98 21.04 6.43 3.16
CA PHE A 98 20.55 5.91 1.90
C PHE A 98 21.71 5.61 0.96
N VAL A 99 21.96 4.33 0.76
CA VAL A 99 23.12 3.84 0.01
C VAL A 99 22.77 3.62 -1.45
N ILE A 100 23.48 4.30 -2.34
CA ILE A 100 23.39 4.15 -3.79
C ILE A 100 24.78 3.93 -4.36
N ARG A 101 24.87 3.33 -5.56
CA ARG A 101 26.14 3.01 -6.19
C ARG A 101 26.48 4.03 -7.28
N PHE A 102 27.72 4.53 -7.30
CA PHE A 102 28.25 5.30 -8.42
C PHE A 102 28.34 4.44 -9.70
N GLY A 103 28.19 5.07 -10.85
CA GLY A 103 28.25 4.40 -12.15
C GLY A 103 26.95 3.70 -12.58
N THR A 104 25.94 3.62 -11.70
CA THR A 104 24.59 3.20 -12.07
C THR A 104 23.70 4.43 -12.25
N ARG A 105 22.78 4.37 -13.24
CA ARG A 105 21.79 5.44 -13.39
C ARG A 105 20.85 5.42 -12.19
N PHE A 106 20.50 6.60 -11.68
CA PHE A 106 19.44 6.75 -10.71
C PHE A 106 18.10 6.56 -11.44
N THR A 107 17.53 5.39 -11.31
CA THR A 107 16.37 4.92 -12.08
C THR A 107 15.05 5.19 -11.36
N ALA A 108 13.93 4.89 -12.04
CA ALA A 108 12.61 4.89 -11.42
C ALA A 108 12.50 3.93 -10.21
N GLU A 109 13.34 2.91 -10.15
CA GLU A 109 13.37 1.94 -9.03
C GLU A 109 13.97 2.56 -7.76
N GLU A 110 15.09 3.33 -7.87
CA GLU A 110 15.61 4.06 -6.71
C GLU A 110 14.61 5.11 -6.23
N GLN A 111 13.91 5.77 -7.15
CA GLN A 111 12.83 6.70 -6.80
C GLN A 111 11.66 5.99 -6.11
N ALA A 112 11.27 4.80 -6.58
CA ALA A 112 10.24 3.98 -5.95
C ALA A 112 10.66 3.55 -4.52
N THR A 113 11.95 3.21 -4.33
CA THR A 113 12.50 2.91 -3.01
C THR A 113 12.38 4.11 -2.07
N LEU A 114 12.73 5.31 -2.51
CA LEU A 114 12.59 6.55 -1.71
C LEU A 114 11.11 6.83 -1.37
N ASN A 115 10.21 6.66 -2.32
CA ASN A 115 8.77 6.81 -2.09
C ASN A 115 8.23 5.77 -1.08
N SER A 116 8.74 4.54 -1.13
CA SER A 116 8.42 3.51 -0.14
C SER A 116 8.94 3.88 1.25
N LEU A 117 10.15 4.41 1.35
CA LEU A 117 10.72 4.92 2.61
C LEU A 117 9.89 6.07 3.17
N LYS A 118 9.50 7.02 2.31
CA LYS A 118 8.61 8.13 2.69
C LYS A 118 7.27 7.62 3.26
N SER A 119 6.71 6.59 2.66
CA SER A 119 5.46 5.98 3.13
C SER A 119 5.61 5.26 4.48
N ILE A 120 6.78 4.67 4.74
CA ILE A 120 7.06 3.95 5.99
C ILE A 120 7.37 4.93 7.13
N PHE A 121 8.20 5.94 6.86
CA PHE A 121 8.73 6.85 7.88
C PHE A 121 7.98 8.19 7.97
N GLY A 122 7.08 8.48 7.05
CA GLY A 122 6.39 9.76 6.94
C GLY A 122 7.18 10.82 6.17
N GLU A 123 6.51 11.96 5.94
CA GLU A 123 7.04 13.06 5.14
C GLU A 123 8.39 13.60 5.66
N ASP A 124 8.55 13.63 6.98
CA ASP A 124 9.69 14.28 7.63
C ASP A 124 10.98 13.45 7.63
N TYR A 125 10.96 12.18 7.19
CA TYR A 125 12.15 11.32 7.24
C TYR A 125 13.34 11.89 6.46
N HIS A 126 13.08 12.60 5.35
CA HIS A 126 14.13 13.20 4.51
C HIS A 126 14.98 14.22 5.24
N LYS A 127 14.46 14.81 6.34
CA LYS A 127 15.24 15.73 7.20
C LYS A 127 16.44 15.04 7.83
N PHE A 128 16.33 13.72 8.07
CA PHE A 128 17.36 12.88 8.68
C PHE A 128 18.16 12.07 7.65
N LEU A 129 17.93 12.29 6.35
CA LEU A 129 18.55 11.50 5.29
C LEU A 129 19.94 12.03 4.94
N ILE A 130 20.93 11.13 4.90
CA ILE A 130 22.25 11.30 4.31
C ILE A 130 22.38 10.29 3.18
N VAL A 131 22.74 10.73 1.99
CA VAL A 131 22.96 9.84 0.84
C VAL A 131 24.42 9.43 0.78
N VAL A 132 24.67 8.13 0.82
CA VAL A 132 26.02 7.55 0.69
C VAL A 132 26.15 6.98 -0.72
N VAL A 133 27.03 7.59 -1.52
CA VAL A 133 27.35 7.10 -2.86
C VAL A 133 28.59 6.22 -2.77
N THR A 134 28.43 4.92 -3.02
CA THR A 134 29.53 3.94 -2.95
C THR A 134 30.32 3.88 -4.24
N CYS A 135 31.40 3.10 -4.25
CA CYS A 135 32.34 2.98 -5.37
C CYS A 135 33.08 4.30 -5.67
N GLY A 136 33.60 4.96 -4.62
CA GLY A 136 34.40 6.17 -4.75
C GLY A 136 35.65 6.01 -5.59
N ASP A 137 36.21 4.79 -5.64
CA ASP A 137 37.30 4.41 -6.54
C ASP A 137 36.92 4.56 -8.01
N LEU A 138 35.71 4.11 -8.39
CA LEU A 138 35.18 4.29 -9.76
C LEU A 138 34.92 5.77 -10.07
N PHE A 139 34.46 6.55 -9.08
CA PHE A 139 34.29 7.98 -9.25
C PHE A 139 35.62 8.67 -9.56
N GLN A 140 36.67 8.38 -8.79
CA GLN A 140 37.99 8.93 -8.99
C GLN A 140 38.55 8.57 -10.37
N GLN A 141 38.43 7.28 -10.74
CA GLN A 141 38.86 6.82 -12.05
C GLN A 141 38.12 7.57 -13.19
N ALA A 142 36.78 7.69 -13.10
CA ALA A 142 36.00 8.40 -14.11
C ALA A 142 36.39 9.88 -14.23
N MET A 143 36.68 10.54 -13.12
CA MET A 143 37.13 11.95 -13.16
C MET A 143 38.53 12.11 -13.75
N GLU A 144 39.42 11.16 -13.54
CA GLU A 144 40.75 11.14 -14.16
C GLU A 144 40.66 10.88 -15.67
N GLU A 145 39.84 9.92 -16.11
CA GLU A 145 39.66 9.59 -17.53
C GLU A 145 39.02 10.75 -18.33
N GLU A 146 38.06 11.45 -17.73
CA GLU A 146 37.40 12.60 -18.35
C GLU A 146 38.20 13.90 -18.22
N VAL A 147 39.36 13.86 -17.57
CA VAL A 147 40.20 15.04 -17.24
C VAL A 147 39.38 16.14 -16.52
N MET A 148 38.43 15.71 -15.72
CA MET A 148 37.52 16.59 -14.97
C MET A 148 38.00 16.75 -13.51
N TYR A 149 38.60 17.89 -13.20
CA TYR A 149 39.01 18.21 -11.82
C TYR A 149 37.88 18.91 -11.07
N ILE A 150 36.80 18.17 -10.81
CA ILE A 150 35.65 18.68 -10.03
C ILE A 150 35.51 17.91 -8.72
N THR A 151 35.01 18.58 -7.70
CA THR A 151 34.69 17.93 -6.44
C THR A 151 33.46 17.04 -6.59
N PHE A 152 33.31 16.09 -5.67
CA PHE A 152 32.11 15.23 -5.66
C PHE A 152 30.82 16.05 -5.49
N ASP A 153 30.88 17.11 -4.67
CA ASP A 153 29.75 18.03 -4.49
C ASP A 153 29.38 18.76 -5.80
N ASP A 154 30.39 19.28 -6.53
CA ASP A 154 30.16 19.91 -7.82
C ASP A 154 29.63 18.93 -8.87
N TRP A 155 30.08 17.68 -8.84
CA TRP A 155 29.56 16.63 -9.68
C TRP A 155 28.09 16.37 -9.38
N CYS A 156 27.71 16.24 -8.09
CA CYS A 156 26.31 16.08 -7.69
C CYS A 156 25.44 17.25 -8.14
N ARG A 157 25.93 18.48 -8.05
CA ARG A 157 25.22 19.70 -8.49
C ARG A 157 24.98 19.76 -9.99
N LYS A 158 25.84 19.15 -10.78
CA LYS A 158 25.72 19.10 -12.25
C LYS A 158 24.77 18.02 -12.72
N GLN A 159 24.36 17.07 -11.85
CA GLN A 159 23.42 16.04 -12.23
C GLN A 159 22.03 16.63 -12.55
N VAL A 160 21.22 15.89 -13.31
CA VAL A 160 19.87 16.30 -13.71
C VAL A 160 18.83 15.27 -13.29
N GLY A 161 17.56 15.63 -13.43
CA GLY A 161 16.46 14.71 -13.15
C GLY A 161 16.32 14.31 -11.68
N PRO A 162 15.87 13.07 -11.38
CA PRO A 162 15.54 12.63 -10.02
C PRO A 162 16.74 12.66 -9.05
N PHE A 163 17.96 12.39 -9.53
CA PHE A 163 19.15 12.49 -8.70
C PHE A 163 19.39 13.93 -8.22
N ARG A 164 19.25 14.91 -9.11
CA ARG A 164 19.38 16.33 -8.76
C ARG A 164 18.31 16.76 -7.77
N GLN A 165 17.09 16.27 -7.94
CA GLN A 165 16.00 16.52 -7.00
C GLN A 165 16.35 15.98 -5.61
N LEU A 166 16.79 14.71 -5.52
CA LEU A 166 17.23 14.11 -4.26
C LEU A 166 18.35 14.90 -3.59
N TYR A 167 19.35 15.35 -4.38
CA TYR A 167 20.45 16.19 -3.85
C TYR A 167 19.90 17.48 -3.23
N THR A 168 18.93 18.11 -3.88
CA THR A 168 18.30 19.35 -3.39
C THR A 168 17.46 19.08 -2.14
N ASP A 169 16.63 18.04 -2.14
CA ASP A 169 15.75 17.68 -1.02
C ASP A 169 16.55 17.32 0.24
N CYS A 170 17.71 16.72 0.06
CA CYS A 170 18.65 16.42 1.15
C CYS A 170 19.59 17.58 1.49
N ASN A 171 19.41 18.79 0.93
CA ASN A 171 20.29 19.93 1.17
C ASN A 171 21.79 19.61 0.97
N GLY A 172 22.13 18.82 -0.05
CA GLY A 172 23.48 18.42 -0.36
C GLY A 172 24.14 17.45 0.63
N ARG A 173 23.38 16.79 1.49
CA ARG A 173 23.92 15.78 2.43
C ARG A 173 24.26 14.49 1.71
N PHE A 174 25.29 14.56 0.86
CA PHE A 174 25.83 13.45 0.06
C PHE A 174 27.27 13.20 0.45
N VAL A 175 27.63 11.94 0.60
CA VAL A 175 29.00 11.51 0.95
C VAL A 175 29.44 10.45 -0.06
N LEU A 176 30.65 10.59 -0.57
CA LEU A 176 31.27 9.58 -1.43
C LEU A 176 32.05 8.57 -0.57
N PHE A 177 31.74 7.28 -0.73
CA PHE A 177 32.40 6.20 -0.01
C PHE A 177 33.16 5.28 -0.95
N ASN A 178 34.41 5.07 -0.64
CA ASN A 178 35.26 4.02 -1.20
C ASN A 178 35.35 2.85 -0.22
N ASN A 179 34.36 1.96 -0.25
CA ASN A 179 34.31 0.78 0.64
C ASN A 179 35.48 -0.22 0.42
N ALA A 180 36.18 -0.10 -0.70
CA ALA A 180 37.35 -0.93 -1.02
C ALA A 180 38.69 -0.31 -0.59
N SER A 181 38.67 0.94 -0.10
CA SER A 181 39.89 1.65 0.30
C SER A 181 40.68 0.85 1.37
N LYS A 182 41.98 0.86 1.21
CA LYS A 182 42.96 0.36 2.20
C LYS A 182 43.65 1.50 2.96
N ASP A 183 43.39 2.74 2.55
CA ASP A 183 43.91 3.93 3.19
C ASP A 183 43.08 4.27 4.43
N GLU A 184 43.67 4.15 5.60
CA GLU A 184 42.98 4.44 6.87
C GLU A 184 42.59 5.91 6.98
N GLN A 185 43.39 6.84 6.42
CA GLN A 185 43.08 8.25 6.45
C GLN A 185 41.88 8.61 5.57
N GLU A 186 41.74 7.97 4.39
CA GLU A 186 40.58 8.10 3.55
C GLU A 186 39.33 7.58 4.27
N LYS A 187 39.41 6.40 4.91
CA LYS A 187 38.30 5.82 5.68
C LYS A 187 37.89 6.74 6.83
N GLU A 188 38.84 7.21 7.63
CA GLU A 188 38.55 8.11 8.74
C GLU A 188 37.89 9.41 8.25
N THR A 189 38.33 9.96 7.13
CA THR A 189 37.74 11.16 6.53
C THR A 189 36.28 10.93 6.14
N GLN A 190 35.98 9.80 5.50
CA GLN A 190 34.63 9.47 5.08
C GLN A 190 33.71 9.23 6.28
N ILE A 191 34.19 8.55 7.32
CA ILE A 191 33.42 8.36 8.56
C ILE A 191 33.15 9.70 9.24
N GLN A 192 34.17 10.57 9.32
CA GLN A 192 34.05 11.90 9.92
C GLN A 192 32.99 12.75 9.20
N GLN A 193 32.96 12.71 7.87
CA GLN A 193 31.92 13.42 7.08
C GLN A 193 30.50 12.99 7.47
N VAL A 194 30.25 11.70 7.65
CA VAL A 194 28.95 11.19 8.10
C VAL A 194 28.64 11.68 9.52
N VAL A 195 29.59 11.63 10.43
CA VAL A 195 29.45 12.09 11.82
C VAL A 195 29.15 13.59 11.88
N ASP A 196 29.86 14.38 11.06
CA ASP A 196 29.67 15.85 11.00
C ASP A 196 28.28 16.22 10.49
N LEU A 197 27.80 15.52 9.43
CA LEU A 197 26.46 15.69 8.92
C LEU A 197 25.40 15.28 9.96
N ALA A 198 25.59 14.13 10.62
CA ALA A 198 24.68 13.67 11.68
C ALA A 198 24.65 14.64 12.86
N THR A 199 25.80 15.22 13.24
CA THR A 199 25.88 16.26 14.26
C THR A 199 25.06 17.49 13.89
N GLY A 200 25.13 17.90 12.62
CA GLY A 200 24.33 18.99 12.08
C GLY A 200 22.83 18.67 12.14
N LEU A 201 22.43 17.45 11.76
CA LEU A 201 21.05 16.99 11.80
C LEU A 201 20.51 16.98 13.23
N GLU A 202 21.25 16.37 14.16
CA GLU A 202 20.87 16.32 15.59
C GLU A 202 20.64 17.71 16.16
N LYS A 203 21.53 18.66 15.84
CA LYS A 203 21.41 20.05 16.31
C LYS A 203 20.17 20.75 15.79
N HIS A 204 19.74 20.48 14.55
CA HIS A 204 18.62 21.17 13.91
C HIS A 204 17.27 20.49 14.13
N TYR A 205 17.24 19.14 14.13
CA TYR A 205 16.02 18.35 14.10
C TYR A 205 15.90 17.37 15.26
N GLY A 206 16.96 17.20 16.07
CA GLY A 206 17.04 16.14 17.08
C GLY A 206 17.28 14.77 16.42
N THR A 207 16.56 13.76 16.88
CA THR A 207 16.63 12.41 16.34
C THR A 207 15.27 11.96 15.82
N TYR A 208 15.26 11.11 14.81
CA TYR A 208 14.06 10.42 14.38
C TYR A 208 13.73 9.32 15.40
N ASN A 209 12.65 9.46 16.14
CA ASN A 209 12.31 8.62 17.28
C ASN A 209 10.97 7.89 17.08
N ALA A 210 10.57 7.08 18.08
CA ALA A 210 9.32 6.34 18.05
C ALA A 210 8.08 7.23 17.84
N GLN A 211 8.09 8.48 18.31
CA GLN A 211 6.97 9.40 18.10
C GLN A 211 6.87 9.84 16.63
N CYS A 212 8.01 10.09 15.97
CA CYS A 212 8.04 10.38 14.53
C CYS A 212 7.48 9.21 13.72
N PHE A 213 7.86 7.98 14.08
CA PHE A 213 7.37 6.77 13.43
C PHE A 213 5.87 6.55 13.68
N LYS A 214 5.39 6.83 14.89
CA LYS A 214 3.96 6.75 15.23
C LYS A 214 3.15 7.81 14.46
N ASN A 215 3.66 9.02 14.30
CA ASN A 215 2.98 10.06 13.53
C ASN A 215 2.77 9.66 12.06
N ALA A 216 3.64 8.81 11.51
CA ALA A 216 3.52 8.25 10.17
C ALA A 216 2.61 7.01 10.09
N GLU A 217 2.05 6.53 11.22
CA GLU A 217 1.28 5.27 11.29
C GLU A 217 0.04 5.30 10.41
N TYR A 218 -0.69 6.41 10.40
CA TYR A 218 -1.88 6.55 9.60
C TYR A 218 -1.60 6.35 8.09
N GLU A 219 -0.63 7.10 7.55
CA GLU A 219 -0.26 7.03 6.13
C GLU A 219 0.32 5.65 5.75
N ARG A 220 1.09 5.07 6.66
CA ARG A 220 1.67 3.73 6.48
C ARG A 220 0.60 2.64 6.41
N ASN A 221 -0.35 2.66 7.33
CA ASN A 221 -1.44 1.68 7.36
C ASN A 221 -2.39 1.87 6.16
N ARG A 222 -2.71 3.12 5.82
CA ARG A 222 -3.48 3.45 4.61
C ARG A 222 -2.83 2.85 3.36
N LEU A 223 -1.52 3.03 3.19
CA LEU A 223 -0.79 2.47 2.06
C LEU A 223 -0.86 0.94 2.01
N ILE A 224 -0.80 0.26 3.17
CA ILE A 224 -0.93 -1.20 3.26
C ILE A 224 -2.31 -1.63 2.77
N VAL A 225 -3.37 -0.94 3.17
CA VAL A 225 -4.73 -1.20 2.69
C VAL A 225 -4.85 -0.94 1.18
N GLU A 226 -4.30 0.17 0.67
CA GLU A 226 -4.26 0.46 -0.77
C GLU A 226 -3.60 -0.65 -1.59
N LEU A 227 -2.51 -1.22 -1.09
CA LEU A 227 -1.80 -2.31 -1.77
C LEU A 227 -2.56 -3.63 -1.75
N LYS A 228 -3.30 -3.89 -0.67
CA LYS A 228 -4.17 -5.07 -0.55
C LYS A 228 -5.46 -4.93 -1.35
N ALA A 229 -5.89 -3.71 -1.59
CA ALA A 229 -7.19 -3.41 -2.21
C ALA A 229 -7.49 -4.20 -3.49
N PRO A 230 -6.58 -4.40 -4.46
CA PRO A 230 -6.90 -5.19 -5.66
C PRO A 230 -7.28 -6.64 -5.38
N ILE A 231 -6.61 -7.28 -4.41
CA ILE A 231 -6.88 -8.67 -4.01
C ILE A 231 -8.19 -8.72 -3.23
N LEU A 232 -8.32 -7.84 -2.22
CA LEU A 232 -9.51 -7.74 -1.39
C LEU A 232 -10.76 -7.42 -2.22
N LYS A 233 -10.66 -6.49 -3.17
CA LYS A 233 -11.77 -6.17 -4.07
C LYS A 233 -12.24 -7.40 -4.84
N LYS A 234 -11.34 -8.22 -5.34
CA LYS A 234 -11.68 -9.45 -6.06
C LYS A 234 -12.40 -10.45 -5.16
N GLU A 235 -11.85 -10.74 -3.97
CA GLU A 235 -12.44 -11.69 -3.01
C GLU A 235 -13.83 -11.25 -2.53
N ILE A 236 -13.97 -9.95 -2.24
CA ILE A 236 -15.25 -9.36 -1.82
C ILE A 236 -16.27 -9.39 -2.97
N GLN A 237 -15.87 -9.09 -4.20
CA GLN A 237 -16.73 -9.18 -5.37
C GLN A 237 -17.23 -10.60 -5.63
N GLU A 238 -16.40 -11.63 -5.42
CA GLU A 238 -16.82 -13.02 -5.47
C GLU A 238 -17.89 -13.32 -4.39
N SER A 239 -17.69 -12.84 -3.17
CA SER A 239 -18.67 -12.98 -2.07
C SER A 239 -19.99 -12.27 -2.37
N ILE A 240 -19.95 -11.07 -2.93
CA ILE A 240 -21.14 -10.32 -3.39
C ILE A 240 -21.89 -11.09 -4.48
N SER A 241 -21.17 -11.65 -5.44
CA SER A 241 -21.77 -12.43 -6.54
C SER A 241 -22.49 -13.66 -6.01
N LEU A 242 -21.91 -14.36 -5.02
CA LEU A 242 -22.56 -15.50 -4.36
C LEU A 242 -23.82 -15.10 -3.60
N LEU A 243 -23.79 -13.99 -2.84
CA LEU A 243 -24.96 -13.48 -2.14
C LEU A 243 -26.08 -13.10 -3.11
N THR A 244 -25.73 -12.46 -4.22
CA THR A 244 -26.71 -12.09 -5.26
C THR A 244 -27.39 -13.34 -5.86
N ALA A 245 -26.62 -14.40 -6.17
CA ALA A 245 -27.16 -15.65 -6.67
C ALA A 245 -28.07 -16.32 -5.63
N GLU A 246 -27.73 -16.28 -4.35
CA GLU A 246 -28.58 -16.84 -3.28
C GLU A 246 -29.86 -16.03 -3.08
N ILE A 247 -29.86 -14.71 -3.25
CA ILE A 247 -31.07 -13.87 -3.24
C ILE A 247 -31.99 -14.27 -4.40
N GLU A 248 -31.42 -14.62 -5.56
CA GLU A 248 -32.20 -15.12 -6.68
C GLU A 248 -32.88 -16.47 -6.34
N VAL A 249 -32.16 -17.38 -5.68
CA VAL A 249 -32.75 -18.66 -5.21
C VAL A 249 -33.85 -18.40 -4.18
N TYR A 250 -33.58 -17.51 -3.20
CA TYR A 250 -34.55 -17.10 -2.19
C TYR A 250 -35.82 -16.50 -2.82
N SER A 251 -35.70 -15.75 -3.90
CA SER A 251 -36.85 -15.16 -4.58
C SER A 251 -37.84 -16.20 -5.14
N LYS A 252 -37.32 -17.40 -5.51
CA LYS A 252 -38.10 -18.51 -6.06
C LYS A 252 -38.70 -19.39 -4.96
N GLU A 253 -37.95 -19.62 -3.88
CA GLU A 253 -38.31 -20.47 -2.75
C GLU A 253 -38.13 -19.73 -1.42
N PRO A 254 -39.05 -18.82 -1.05
CA PRO A 254 -38.88 -17.98 0.12
C PRO A 254 -39.02 -18.80 1.42
N SER A 255 -38.07 -18.57 2.33
CA SER A 255 -38.06 -19.17 3.66
C SER A 255 -37.55 -18.13 4.68
N GLU A 256 -38.24 -18.03 5.81
CA GLU A 256 -37.83 -17.08 6.88
C GLU A 256 -36.44 -17.40 7.44
N VAL A 257 -36.07 -18.68 7.49
CA VAL A 257 -34.74 -19.11 7.91
C VAL A 257 -33.69 -18.64 6.89
N HIS A 258 -33.95 -18.85 5.61
CA HIS A 258 -33.05 -18.44 4.53
C HIS A 258 -32.89 -16.92 4.48
N ARG A 259 -33.99 -16.16 4.65
CA ARG A 259 -33.96 -14.70 4.74
C ARG A 259 -33.02 -14.20 5.84
N ARG A 260 -33.14 -14.74 7.06
CA ARG A 260 -32.28 -14.37 8.20
C ARG A 260 -30.82 -14.70 7.96
N GLN A 261 -30.55 -15.83 7.32
CA GLN A 261 -29.18 -16.22 6.94
C GLN A 261 -28.58 -15.23 5.96
N LEU A 262 -29.32 -14.82 4.92
CA LEU A 262 -28.88 -13.82 3.95
C LEU A 262 -28.61 -12.48 4.63
N GLN A 263 -29.53 -11.98 5.47
CA GLN A 263 -29.35 -10.73 6.22
C GLN A 263 -28.09 -10.76 7.10
N THR A 264 -27.89 -11.87 7.81
CA THR A 264 -26.70 -12.04 8.66
C THR A 264 -25.41 -12.02 7.83
N ARG A 265 -25.39 -12.70 6.68
CA ARG A 265 -24.20 -12.75 5.80
C ARG A 265 -23.89 -11.41 5.16
N ILE A 266 -24.91 -10.65 4.74
CA ILE A 266 -24.74 -9.29 4.21
C ILE A 266 -24.14 -8.37 5.28
N GLN A 267 -24.67 -8.44 6.51
CA GLN A 267 -24.16 -7.65 7.63
C GLN A 267 -22.71 -8.02 7.96
N ASN A 268 -22.40 -9.32 8.04
CA ASN A 268 -21.04 -9.78 8.29
C ASN A 268 -20.06 -9.30 7.21
N LEU A 269 -20.45 -9.36 5.95
CA LEU A 269 -19.62 -8.89 4.84
C LEU A 269 -19.37 -7.37 4.94
N ARG A 270 -20.38 -6.60 5.32
CA ARG A 270 -20.24 -5.15 5.56
C ARG A 270 -19.24 -4.85 6.69
N GLU A 271 -19.35 -5.58 7.81
CA GLU A 271 -18.44 -5.43 8.96
C GLU A 271 -17.02 -5.84 8.60
N GLU A 272 -16.86 -6.91 7.84
CA GLU A 272 -15.56 -7.37 7.32
C GLU A 272 -14.90 -6.31 6.44
N ILE A 273 -15.63 -5.72 5.48
CA ILE A 273 -15.12 -4.64 4.62
C ILE A 273 -14.70 -3.44 5.48
N GLY A 274 -15.54 -3.04 6.46
CA GLY A 274 -15.21 -1.94 7.36
C GLY A 274 -13.96 -2.22 8.20
N GLY A 275 -13.78 -3.44 8.68
CA GLY A 275 -12.58 -3.88 9.39
C GLY A 275 -11.32 -3.90 8.53
N LEU A 276 -11.45 -4.29 7.26
CA LEU A 276 -10.35 -4.29 6.29
C LEU A 276 -9.97 -2.88 5.85
N ASP A 277 -10.95 -2.01 5.65
CA ASP A 277 -10.74 -0.61 5.24
C ASP A 277 -10.17 0.28 6.36
N GLN A 278 -10.43 -0.06 7.61
CA GLN A 278 -9.98 0.67 8.80
C GLN A 278 -10.33 2.19 8.78
N GLY A 279 -11.33 2.58 7.99
CA GLY A 279 -11.75 3.98 7.86
C GLY A 279 -10.93 4.81 6.88
N TYR A 280 -10.14 4.19 6.01
CA TYR A 280 -9.36 4.89 4.97
C TYR A 280 -10.15 5.20 3.70
N GLU A 281 -11.40 4.75 3.60
CA GLU A 281 -12.32 4.94 2.47
C GLU A 281 -11.83 4.35 1.12
N ILE A 282 -10.85 3.43 1.17
CA ILE A 282 -10.27 2.77 0.00
C ILE A 282 -11.21 1.72 -0.59
N LEU A 283 -12.03 1.10 0.27
CA LEU A 283 -13.00 0.06 -0.09
C LEU A 283 -14.45 0.57 -0.05
N SER A 284 -14.67 1.88 0.01
CA SER A 284 -16.01 2.51 0.11
C SER A 284 -16.96 2.09 -1.00
N GLU A 285 -16.47 1.96 -2.23
CA GLU A 285 -17.24 1.49 -3.39
C GLU A 285 -17.85 0.10 -3.16
N LEU A 286 -17.13 -0.79 -2.46
CA LEU A 286 -17.63 -2.12 -2.12
C LEU A 286 -18.69 -2.09 -1.02
N VAL A 287 -18.58 -1.17 -0.07
CA VAL A 287 -19.63 -0.94 0.95
C VAL A 287 -20.91 -0.48 0.28
N ASP A 288 -20.81 0.41 -0.72
CA ASP A 288 -21.97 0.85 -1.49
C ASP A 288 -22.59 -0.31 -2.28
N THR A 289 -21.76 -1.15 -2.90
CA THR A 289 -22.25 -2.35 -3.61
C THR A 289 -22.94 -3.34 -2.67
N VAL A 290 -22.43 -3.56 -1.46
CA VAL A 290 -23.09 -4.42 -0.45
C VAL A 290 -24.42 -3.81 0.00
N ARG A 291 -24.51 -2.47 0.10
CA ARG A 291 -25.78 -1.79 0.39
C ARG A 291 -26.80 -2.00 -0.70
N GLU A 292 -26.42 -1.97 -1.98
CA GLU A 292 -27.31 -2.30 -3.10
C GLU A 292 -27.82 -3.75 -3.02
N VAL A 293 -26.98 -4.70 -2.61
CA VAL A 293 -27.39 -6.11 -2.39
C VAL A 293 -28.41 -6.21 -1.26
N GLU A 294 -28.22 -5.48 -0.16
CA GLU A 294 -29.17 -5.40 0.95
C GLU A 294 -30.52 -4.82 0.49
N GLU A 295 -30.49 -3.70 -0.23
CA GLU A 295 -31.71 -3.08 -0.79
C GLU A 295 -32.43 -4.04 -1.76
N ASN A 296 -31.70 -4.84 -2.54
CA ASN A 296 -32.28 -5.85 -3.42
C ASN A 296 -32.99 -6.95 -2.64
N LEU A 297 -32.39 -7.44 -1.56
CA LEU A 297 -33.04 -8.42 -0.68
C LEU A 297 -34.32 -7.86 -0.07
N ASP A 298 -34.29 -6.62 0.43
CA ASP A 298 -35.43 -5.94 1.01
C ASP A 298 -36.57 -5.75 -0.03
N ASN A 299 -36.22 -5.38 -1.25
CA ASN A 299 -37.16 -5.25 -2.35
C ASN A 299 -37.80 -6.60 -2.71
N VAL A 300 -37.05 -7.71 -2.73
CA VAL A 300 -37.58 -9.08 -2.94
C VAL A 300 -38.53 -9.45 -1.82
N VAL A 301 -38.20 -9.20 -0.56
CA VAL A 301 -39.03 -9.45 0.61
C VAL A 301 -40.35 -8.67 0.53
N GLU A 302 -40.30 -7.39 0.20
CA GLU A 302 -41.50 -6.53 0.08
C GLU A 302 -42.40 -6.97 -1.10
N LEU A 303 -41.80 -7.37 -2.23
CA LEU A 303 -42.55 -7.92 -3.36
C LEU A 303 -43.24 -9.26 -3.00
N GLN A 304 -42.58 -10.11 -2.23
CA GLN A 304 -43.19 -11.36 -1.72
C GLN A 304 -44.37 -11.07 -0.79
N ARG A 305 -44.20 -10.07 0.12
CA ARG A 305 -45.28 -9.64 1.00
C ARG A 305 -46.48 -9.11 0.20
N LEU A 306 -46.25 -8.23 -0.75
CA LEU A 306 -47.30 -7.69 -1.63
C LEU A 306 -47.95 -8.77 -2.46
N SER A 307 -47.21 -9.79 -2.91
CA SER A 307 -47.74 -10.90 -3.65
C SER A 307 -48.65 -11.78 -2.79
N ALA A 308 -48.30 -12.08 -1.55
CA ALA A 308 -49.12 -12.83 -0.61
C ALA A 308 -50.41 -12.09 -0.25
N GLU A 309 -50.37 -10.77 -0.06
CA GLU A 309 -51.54 -9.92 0.15
C GLU A 309 -52.51 -9.95 -1.06
N MET A 310 -51.98 -10.02 -2.29
CA MET A 310 -52.77 -10.08 -3.52
C MET A 310 -53.30 -11.50 -3.82
N GLU A 311 -52.64 -12.56 -3.34
CA GLU A 311 -53.07 -13.96 -3.51
C GLU A 311 -54.39 -14.22 -2.78
N SER A 312 -54.61 -13.59 -1.62
CA SER A 312 -55.87 -13.59 -0.91
C SER A 312 -57.03 -13.02 -1.76
N THR A 313 -56.72 -12.25 -2.83
CA THR A 313 -57.64 -11.57 -3.73
C THR A 313 -57.74 -12.19 -5.14
N ARG A 314 -57.37 -13.49 -5.37
CA ARG A 314 -57.44 -14.23 -6.67
C ARG A 314 -56.53 -13.75 -7.80
N LYS A 315 -55.49 -12.93 -7.55
CA LYS A 315 -54.64 -12.36 -8.62
C LYS A 315 -53.19 -12.88 -8.64
N ALA A 316 -52.88 -13.92 -7.91
CA ALA A 316 -51.52 -14.37 -7.58
C ALA A 316 -50.67 -15.00 -8.69
N LYS A 317 -51.27 -15.67 -9.66
CA LYS A 317 -50.48 -16.45 -10.66
C LYS A 317 -49.55 -15.60 -11.52
N THR A 318 -49.83 -14.31 -11.68
CA THR A 318 -49.11 -13.42 -12.59
C THR A 318 -47.84 -12.82 -11.93
N ILE A 319 -47.75 -12.76 -10.60
CA ILE A 319 -46.69 -12.05 -9.87
C ILE A 319 -45.42 -12.88 -9.72
N TRP A 320 -45.52 -14.20 -9.60
CA TRP A 320 -44.36 -15.10 -9.53
C TRP A 320 -43.45 -15.06 -10.76
N SER A 321 -44.02 -14.80 -11.94
CA SER A 321 -43.19 -14.58 -13.14
C SER A 321 -42.38 -13.31 -13.10
N TYR A 322 -42.76 -12.34 -12.26
CA TYR A 322 -42.07 -11.08 -12.06
C TYR A 322 -40.88 -11.17 -11.10
N LEU A 323 -41.03 -11.99 -10.04
CA LEU A 323 -39.94 -12.14 -9.04
C LEU A 323 -38.69 -12.77 -9.67
N GLY A 324 -38.86 -13.78 -10.54
CA GLY A 324 -37.74 -14.35 -11.28
C GLY A 324 -37.04 -13.36 -12.22
N GLY A 325 -37.80 -12.46 -12.85
CA GLY A 325 -37.26 -11.42 -13.72
C GLY A 325 -36.50 -10.31 -12.99
N LEU A 326 -36.93 -9.94 -11.80
CA LEU A 326 -36.30 -8.89 -10.98
C LEU A 326 -34.95 -9.31 -10.41
N CYS A 327 -34.83 -10.57 -9.97
CA CYS A 327 -33.56 -11.08 -9.48
C CYS A 327 -32.52 -11.25 -10.60
N ALA A 328 -32.97 -11.61 -11.81
CA ALA A 328 -32.09 -11.64 -12.98
C ALA A 328 -31.58 -10.25 -13.36
N PHE A 329 -32.36 -9.20 -13.10
CA PHE A 329 -31.96 -7.83 -13.36
C PHE A 329 -30.93 -7.31 -12.34
N ALA A 330 -31.11 -7.60 -11.07
CA ALA A 330 -30.17 -7.25 -10.01
C ALA A 330 -28.80 -7.97 -10.20
N GLY A 331 -28.84 -9.26 -10.57
CA GLY A 331 -27.62 -10.01 -10.92
C GLY A 331 -26.89 -9.45 -12.14
N GLY A 332 -27.64 -8.92 -13.12
CA GLY A 332 -27.10 -8.28 -14.32
C GLY A 332 -26.38 -6.95 -14.03
N ALA A 333 -26.93 -6.12 -13.14
CA ALA A 333 -26.32 -4.84 -12.75
C ALA A 333 -25.03 -5.02 -11.95
N LEU A 334 -24.99 -6.00 -11.04
CA LEU A 334 -23.78 -6.35 -10.27
C LEU A 334 -22.70 -7.00 -11.15
N ALA A 335 -23.09 -7.82 -12.15
CA ALA A 335 -22.13 -8.37 -13.11
C ALA A 335 -21.48 -7.29 -14.00
N LEU A 336 -22.17 -6.17 -14.28
CA LEU A 336 -21.64 -5.04 -15.03
C LEU A 336 -20.61 -4.24 -14.22
N ALA A 337 -20.78 -4.13 -12.90
CA ALA A 337 -19.82 -3.47 -12.02
C ALA A 337 -18.56 -4.33 -11.77
N ALA A 338 -18.66 -5.66 -11.89
CA ALA A 338 -17.56 -6.60 -11.66
C ALA A 338 -16.74 -6.93 -12.91
N ALA A 339 -17.20 -6.58 -14.14
CA ALA A 339 -16.52 -6.94 -15.38
C ALA A 339 -15.66 -5.80 -15.92
N PRO A 340 -14.33 -5.97 -16.03
CA PRO A 340 -13.55 -5.13 -16.92
C PRO A 340 -13.86 -5.55 -18.37
N VAL A 341 -14.66 -4.73 -19.03
CA VAL A 341 -14.76 -4.60 -20.48
C VAL A 341 -14.67 -5.91 -21.31
N THR A 342 -15.78 -6.61 -21.47
CA THR A 342 -16.04 -7.36 -22.71
C THR A 342 -17.51 -7.24 -23.10
N GLY A 343 -17.76 -6.71 -24.27
CA GLY A 343 -19.04 -6.20 -24.81
C GLY A 343 -20.14 -7.21 -25.14
N ALA A 344 -20.38 -8.22 -24.28
CA ALA A 344 -21.34 -9.29 -24.57
C ALA A 344 -22.65 -9.25 -23.76
N VAL A 345 -22.84 -8.30 -22.82
CA VAL A 345 -24.00 -8.31 -21.89
C VAL A 345 -25.11 -7.32 -22.29
N ILE A 346 -24.95 -6.53 -23.34
CA ILE A 346 -25.97 -5.53 -23.77
C ILE A 346 -27.26 -6.15 -24.31
N GLY A 347 -27.24 -7.43 -24.72
CA GLY A 347 -28.38 -8.10 -25.32
C GLY A 347 -29.50 -8.54 -24.34
N ALA A 348 -29.18 -8.84 -23.08
CA ALA A 348 -30.13 -9.39 -22.12
C ALA A 348 -31.01 -8.32 -21.42
N ALA A 349 -30.50 -7.12 -21.23
CA ALA A 349 -31.23 -6.03 -20.58
C ALA A 349 -32.39 -5.47 -21.44
N GLY A 350 -32.26 -5.54 -22.78
CA GLY A 350 -33.28 -5.05 -23.71
C GLY A 350 -34.53 -5.93 -23.79
N ALA A 351 -34.39 -7.26 -23.58
CA ALA A 351 -35.51 -8.22 -23.70
C ALA A 351 -36.46 -8.18 -22.50
N LEU A 352 -35.96 -7.85 -21.30
CA LEU A 352 -36.75 -7.79 -20.07
C LEU A 352 -37.61 -6.52 -19.96
N GLY A 353 -37.20 -5.41 -20.59
CA GLY A 353 -37.95 -4.15 -20.63
C GLY A 353 -39.28 -4.24 -21.41
N ALA A 354 -39.34 -5.16 -22.40
CA ALA A 354 -40.53 -5.33 -23.27
C ALA A 354 -41.68 -6.10 -22.58
N VAL A 355 -41.37 -6.99 -21.62
CA VAL A 355 -42.38 -7.81 -20.94
C VAL A 355 -43.21 -6.99 -19.93
N PHE A 356 -42.66 -5.86 -19.47
CA PHE A 356 -43.31 -5.02 -18.44
C PHE A 356 -44.39 -4.06 -18.97
N SER A 357 -44.51 -3.87 -20.29
CA SER A 357 -45.42 -2.86 -20.85
C SER A 357 -46.86 -3.29 -21.01
N HIS A 358 -47.20 -4.56 -20.80
CA HIS A 358 -48.52 -5.12 -21.23
C HIS A 358 -49.52 -5.45 -20.13
N LEU A 359 -49.32 -5.06 -18.88
CA LEU A 359 -50.29 -5.40 -17.81
C LEU A 359 -51.02 -4.16 -17.30
N LYS A 360 -52.24 -3.96 -17.77
CA LYS A 360 -53.24 -3.02 -17.23
C LYS A 360 -54.05 -3.71 -16.12
N PHE A 361 -54.03 -3.10 -14.93
CA PHE A 361 -54.85 -3.54 -13.79
C PHE A 361 -55.92 -2.50 -13.47
N GLY A 362 -57.08 -3.01 -13.01
CA GLY A 362 -58.24 -2.18 -12.69
C GLY A 362 -58.12 -1.42 -11.35
N SER A 363 -59.05 -0.52 -11.12
CA SER A 363 -59.04 0.67 -10.26
C SER A 363 -58.84 0.50 -8.73
N ASP A 364 -58.74 -0.73 -8.19
CA ASP A 364 -58.57 -0.95 -6.74
C ASP A 364 -57.08 -1.15 -6.31
N ILE A 365 -56.16 -0.85 -7.21
CA ILE A 365 -54.72 -1.16 -7.07
C ILE A 365 -53.84 0.11 -6.95
N ASP A 366 -54.42 1.33 -7.01
CA ASP A 366 -53.66 2.57 -7.14
C ASP A 366 -52.58 2.81 -6.06
N ALA A 367 -52.86 2.48 -4.79
CA ALA A 367 -51.87 2.63 -3.73
C ALA A 367 -50.74 1.58 -3.80
N ASN A 368 -51.04 0.35 -4.13
CA ASN A 368 -50.07 -0.73 -4.29
C ASN A 368 -49.31 -0.62 -5.61
N GLN A 369 -49.93 -0.07 -6.65
CA GLN A 369 -49.27 0.24 -7.93
C GLN A 369 -48.23 1.37 -7.81
N THR A 370 -48.52 2.40 -7.02
CA THR A 370 -47.59 3.49 -6.78
C THR A 370 -46.30 2.98 -6.10
N LYS A 371 -46.50 2.13 -5.08
CA LYS A 371 -45.39 1.53 -4.34
C LYS A 371 -44.58 0.54 -5.17
N GLN A 372 -45.26 -0.28 -5.98
CA GLN A 372 -44.61 -1.17 -6.96
C GLN A 372 -43.83 -0.41 -8.03
N ASN A 373 -44.35 0.72 -8.49
CA ASN A 373 -43.67 1.57 -9.46
C ASN A 373 -42.43 2.27 -8.85
N GLU A 374 -42.47 2.67 -7.57
CA GLU A 374 -41.31 3.18 -6.85
C GLU A 374 -40.21 2.14 -6.71
N ILE A 375 -40.57 0.91 -6.29
CA ILE A 375 -39.62 -0.22 -6.19
C ILE A 375 -39.06 -0.55 -7.57
N ARG A 376 -39.90 -0.57 -8.61
CA ARG A 376 -39.48 -0.80 -10.01
C ARG A 376 -38.50 0.27 -10.53
N ASN A 377 -38.71 1.52 -10.14
CA ASN A 377 -37.79 2.62 -10.54
C ASN A 377 -36.46 2.57 -9.78
N LYS A 378 -36.44 2.11 -8.53
CA LYS A 378 -35.22 1.85 -7.77
C LYS A 378 -34.39 0.70 -8.34
N LEU A 379 -35.06 -0.37 -8.83
CA LEU A 379 -34.42 -1.52 -9.46
C LEU A 379 -33.96 -1.29 -10.92
N LYS A 380 -34.32 -0.14 -11.54
CA LYS A 380 -33.89 0.25 -12.88
C LYS A 380 -32.69 1.19 -12.91
N LYS A 381 -32.31 1.76 -11.75
CA LYS A 381 -31.08 2.54 -11.56
C LYS A 381 -29.93 1.62 -11.18
#